data_e6fa8eea66d9dc0fa62c8cd23a39e012
#
_entry.id   e6fa8eea66d9dc0fa62c8cd23a39e012
#
_cell.length_a   1.000
_cell.length_b   1.000
_cell.length_c   1.000
_cell.angle_alpha   90.00
_cell.angle_beta   90.00
_cell.angle_gamma   90.00
#
_symmetry.space_group_name_H-M   'P 1'
#
loop_
_entity.id
_entity.type
_entity.pdbx_description
1 polymer ?
#
loop_
_entity_poly.entity_id
_entity_poly.type
_entity_poly.pdbx_seq_one_letter_code
_entity_poly.pdbx_strand_id
1 'polypeptide(L)'
;MTREILLFDSFDETIDKLIDILTENGYTVHVLTLPYRADHFTDRPVYIHVVEQSDLEEISEDADVSDFLRDIDFYNIEIVLLLSHNEDLNLKLARIIKKSGVPRVIIVVRSDEKSVEAEKENIQTINLSHCVLGRIQRILSLKFVRLTPIRGEIFMLESLVTGDMKIIGEKIGDLEDKYNIGITLLRGVDEIRNSEDEIIQEGDYLIAIGRRESLMELIK
;
A
#
# COMPACT_ATOMS: atom_id res chain seq x y z
N MET A 1 -5.13 -20.53 -14.08
CA MET A 1 -5.28 -19.19 -14.66
C MET A 1 -4.05 -18.40 -14.22
N THR A 2 -3.30 -17.90 -15.16
CA THR A 2 -2.22 -16.95 -14.91
C THR A 2 -2.84 -15.63 -14.42
N ARG A 3 -2.32 -15.08 -13.34
CA ARG A 3 -2.79 -13.80 -12.79
C ARG A 3 -2.07 -12.67 -13.52
N GLU A 4 -2.80 -11.81 -14.18
CA GLU A 4 -2.22 -10.71 -14.95
C GLU A 4 -2.29 -9.39 -14.19
N ILE A 5 -1.21 -8.62 -14.25
CA ILE A 5 -1.09 -7.33 -13.59
C ILE A 5 -0.52 -6.30 -14.55
N LEU A 6 -1.11 -5.11 -14.57
CA LEU A 6 -0.61 -3.96 -15.31
C LEU A 6 0.05 -2.97 -14.36
N LEU A 7 1.27 -2.59 -14.66
CA LEU A 7 2.04 -1.57 -13.96
C LEU A 7 2.21 -0.35 -14.85
N PHE A 8 1.87 0.84 -14.38
CA PHE A 8 2.34 2.07 -15.01
C PHE A 8 3.69 2.46 -14.38
N ASP A 9 4.70 2.64 -15.23
CA ASP A 9 6.10 2.85 -14.83
C ASP A 9 6.25 3.98 -13.80
N SER A 10 6.98 3.71 -12.74
CA SER A 10 7.34 4.69 -11.69
C SER A 10 8.47 5.63 -12.10
N PHE A 11 9.14 5.33 -13.22
CA PHE A 11 10.32 6.04 -13.74
C PHE A 11 11.55 6.01 -12.82
N ASP A 12 11.60 5.07 -11.87
CA ASP A 12 12.70 4.83 -10.95
C ASP A 12 12.96 3.32 -10.77
N GLU A 13 13.91 2.94 -9.91
CA GLU A 13 14.25 1.54 -9.62
C GLU A 13 13.14 0.74 -8.92
N THR A 14 12.07 1.37 -8.47
CA THR A 14 10.97 0.69 -7.78
C THR A 14 10.27 -0.28 -8.70
N ILE A 15 10.09 0.11 -9.98
CA ILE A 15 9.43 -0.72 -10.97
C ILE A 15 10.20 -2.04 -11.21
N ASP A 16 11.53 -1.97 -11.25
CA ASP A 16 12.38 -3.14 -11.49
C ASP A 16 12.22 -4.19 -10.40
N LYS A 17 12.34 -3.75 -9.14
CA LYS A 17 12.18 -4.62 -7.97
C LYS A 17 10.77 -5.21 -7.88
N LEU A 18 9.76 -4.41 -8.25
CA LEU A 18 8.39 -4.85 -8.24
C LEU A 18 8.12 -5.91 -9.31
N ILE A 19 8.68 -5.74 -10.52
CA ILE A 19 8.61 -6.74 -11.60
C ILE A 19 9.21 -8.07 -11.12
N ASP A 20 10.41 -8.04 -10.52
CA ASP A 20 11.08 -9.23 -10.02
C ASP A 20 10.20 -9.96 -8.98
N ILE A 21 9.68 -9.23 -7.99
CA ILE A 21 8.77 -9.78 -6.96
C ILE A 21 7.51 -10.39 -7.58
N LEU A 22 6.87 -9.71 -8.53
CA LEU A 22 5.62 -10.17 -9.12
C LEU A 22 5.84 -11.41 -9.99
N THR A 23 6.89 -11.43 -10.81
CA THR A 23 7.22 -12.59 -11.66
C THR A 23 7.61 -13.81 -10.83
N GLU A 24 8.38 -13.64 -9.76
CA GLU A 24 8.68 -14.72 -8.79
C GLU A 24 7.42 -15.28 -8.13
N ASN A 25 6.38 -14.46 -7.95
CA ASN A 25 5.09 -14.88 -7.39
C ASN A 25 4.08 -15.36 -8.45
N GLY A 26 4.54 -15.59 -9.69
CA GLY A 26 3.76 -16.20 -10.76
C GLY A 26 2.76 -15.27 -11.45
N TYR A 27 2.94 -13.96 -11.35
CA TYR A 27 2.18 -13.01 -12.14
C TYR A 27 2.73 -12.88 -13.55
N THR A 28 1.85 -12.74 -14.51
CA THR A 28 2.16 -12.20 -15.84
C THR A 28 2.12 -10.67 -15.74
N VAL A 29 3.26 -10.04 -15.99
CA VAL A 29 3.40 -8.59 -15.80
C VAL A 29 3.33 -7.85 -17.13
N HIS A 30 2.44 -6.88 -17.21
CA HIS A 30 2.34 -5.89 -18.27
C HIS A 30 2.90 -4.56 -17.74
N VAL A 31 3.76 -3.91 -18.52
CA VAL A 31 4.33 -2.60 -18.17
C VAL A 31 3.86 -1.58 -19.18
N LEU A 32 3.15 -0.56 -18.70
CA LEU A 32 2.81 0.63 -19.46
C LEU A 32 3.89 1.68 -19.22
N THR A 33 4.52 2.15 -20.28
CA THR A 33 5.65 3.09 -20.18
C THR A 33 5.68 4.07 -21.35
N LEU A 34 6.54 5.08 -21.26
CA LEU A 34 6.76 6.04 -22.33
C LEU A 34 7.82 5.54 -23.33
N PRO A 35 7.82 6.02 -24.59
CA PRO A 35 8.70 5.50 -25.64
C PRO A 35 10.18 5.48 -25.25
N TYR A 36 10.66 6.52 -24.59
CA TYR A 36 12.08 6.65 -24.21
C TYR A 36 12.52 5.66 -23.10
N ARG A 37 11.57 4.96 -22.47
CA ARG A 37 11.82 3.98 -21.40
C ARG A 37 11.59 2.54 -21.86
N ALA A 38 10.97 2.33 -23.02
CA ALA A 38 10.58 1.00 -23.47
C ALA A 38 11.78 0.04 -23.56
N ASP A 39 12.93 0.52 -24.04
CA ASP A 39 14.16 -0.28 -24.14
C ASP A 39 14.66 -0.81 -22.80
N HIS A 40 14.34 -0.12 -21.69
CA HIS A 40 14.73 -0.55 -20.35
C HIS A 40 14.13 -1.90 -19.96
N PHE A 41 12.99 -2.27 -20.55
CA PHE A 41 12.26 -3.49 -20.19
C PHE A 41 12.45 -4.64 -21.19
N THR A 42 13.19 -4.46 -22.28
CA THR A 42 13.31 -5.45 -23.39
C THR A 42 13.90 -6.79 -22.95
N ASP A 43 14.81 -6.78 -21.98
CA ASP A 43 15.44 -7.99 -21.45
C ASP A 43 14.71 -8.61 -20.25
N ARG A 44 13.51 -8.10 -19.92
CA ARG A 44 12.70 -8.58 -18.79
C ARG A 44 11.54 -9.45 -19.27
N PRO A 45 11.05 -10.39 -18.44
CA PRO A 45 9.92 -11.25 -18.78
C PRO A 45 8.58 -10.52 -18.59
N VAL A 46 8.39 -9.43 -19.32
CA VAL A 46 7.18 -8.58 -19.24
C VAL A 46 6.63 -8.27 -20.63
N TYR A 47 5.35 -7.96 -20.71
CA TYR A 47 4.72 -7.38 -21.90
C TYR A 47 4.82 -5.85 -21.84
N ILE A 48 5.44 -5.25 -22.83
CA ILE A 48 5.69 -3.81 -22.88
C ILE A 48 4.59 -3.14 -23.70
N HIS A 49 3.92 -2.17 -23.11
CA HIS A 49 2.94 -1.32 -23.76
C HIS A 49 3.45 0.12 -23.74
N VAL A 50 3.54 0.71 -24.91
CA VAL A 50 4.06 2.07 -25.06
C VAL A 50 2.90 3.03 -25.26
N VAL A 51 2.89 4.12 -24.49
CA VAL A 51 1.94 5.21 -24.63
C VAL A 51 2.67 6.53 -24.83
N GLU A 52 2.22 7.35 -25.76
CA GLU A 52 2.81 8.68 -25.98
C GLU A 52 2.44 9.63 -24.84
N GLN A 53 3.37 10.51 -24.47
CA GLN A 53 3.14 11.47 -23.41
C GLN A 53 2.00 12.42 -23.76
N SER A 54 1.88 12.82 -25.05
CA SER A 54 0.78 13.64 -25.54
C SER A 54 -0.58 12.99 -25.27
N ASP A 55 -0.70 11.68 -25.49
CA ASP A 55 -1.95 10.95 -25.29
C ASP A 55 -2.35 10.94 -23.81
N LEU A 56 -1.37 10.85 -22.90
CA LEU A 56 -1.59 10.92 -21.46
C LEU A 56 -2.00 12.31 -20.98
N GLU A 57 -1.46 13.37 -21.58
CA GLU A 57 -1.77 14.76 -21.23
C GLU A 57 -3.16 15.18 -21.72
N GLU A 58 -3.53 14.74 -22.93
CA GLU A 58 -4.79 15.09 -23.61
C GLU A 58 -5.97 14.19 -23.20
N ILE A 59 -5.71 13.12 -22.46
CA ILE A 59 -6.73 12.13 -22.08
C ILE A 59 -7.91 12.81 -21.37
N SER A 60 -9.12 12.60 -21.84
CA SER A 60 -10.34 13.05 -21.17
C SER A 60 -10.76 12.04 -20.09
N GLU A 61 -11.37 12.50 -19.00
CA GLU A 61 -11.95 11.59 -17.99
C GLU A 61 -13.08 10.72 -18.57
N ASP A 62 -13.68 11.16 -19.67
CA ASP A 62 -14.72 10.41 -20.38
C ASP A 62 -14.16 9.49 -21.47
N ALA A 63 -12.84 9.48 -21.69
CA ALA A 63 -12.22 8.61 -22.68
C ALA A 63 -12.45 7.13 -22.35
N ASP A 64 -12.60 6.31 -23.40
CA ASP A 64 -12.54 4.87 -23.26
C ASP A 64 -11.06 4.43 -23.22
N VAL A 65 -10.75 3.50 -22.35
CA VAL A 65 -9.38 2.95 -22.22
C VAL A 65 -8.89 2.36 -23.52
N SER A 66 -9.80 1.80 -24.35
CA SER A 66 -9.50 1.24 -25.66
C SER A 66 -9.05 2.29 -26.69
N ASP A 67 -9.27 3.57 -26.44
CA ASP A 67 -8.86 4.63 -27.37
C ASP A 67 -7.34 4.84 -27.37
N PHE A 68 -6.68 4.60 -26.23
CA PHE A 68 -5.23 4.84 -26.08
C PHE A 68 -4.43 3.61 -25.63
N LEU A 69 -5.08 2.56 -25.07
CA LEU A 69 -4.44 1.30 -24.66
C LEU A 69 -5.02 0.10 -25.41
N ARG A 70 -5.04 0.19 -26.74
CA ARG A 70 -5.69 -0.79 -27.64
C ARG A 70 -5.13 -2.20 -27.54
N ASP A 71 -3.86 -2.32 -27.20
CA ASP A 71 -3.12 -3.58 -27.18
C ASP A 71 -3.22 -4.31 -25.83
N ILE A 72 -4.00 -3.78 -24.88
CA ILE A 72 -4.18 -4.37 -23.56
C ILE A 72 -5.59 -4.95 -23.43
N ASP A 73 -5.65 -6.26 -23.19
CA ASP A 73 -6.91 -6.93 -22.84
C ASP A 73 -7.22 -6.77 -21.35
N PHE A 74 -7.94 -5.71 -21.00
CA PHE A 74 -8.31 -5.41 -19.61
C PHE A 74 -9.21 -6.45 -18.96
N TYR A 75 -9.85 -7.32 -19.74
CA TYR A 75 -10.68 -8.38 -19.21
C TYR A 75 -9.85 -9.43 -18.42
N ASN A 76 -8.60 -9.63 -18.82
CA ASN A 76 -7.70 -10.56 -18.16
C ASN A 76 -6.87 -9.91 -17.04
N ILE A 77 -6.81 -8.58 -16.97
CA ILE A 77 -6.06 -7.87 -15.93
C ILE A 77 -6.80 -7.92 -14.59
N GLU A 78 -6.19 -8.56 -13.61
CA GLU A 78 -6.73 -8.67 -12.24
C GLU A 78 -6.44 -7.41 -11.41
N ILE A 79 -5.25 -6.83 -11.60
CA ILE A 79 -4.77 -5.71 -10.80
C ILE A 79 -4.09 -4.68 -11.72
N VAL A 80 -4.34 -3.41 -11.46
CA VAL A 80 -3.59 -2.30 -12.05
C VAL A 80 -2.92 -1.48 -10.95
N LEU A 81 -1.62 -1.22 -11.10
CA LEU A 81 -0.82 -0.36 -10.24
C LEU A 81 -0.34 0.86 -11.02
N LEU A 82 -0.77 2.06 -10.63
CA LEU A 82 -0.35 3.31 -11.24
C LEU A 82 0.65 4.00 -10.31
N LEU A 83 1.93 3.93 -10.67
CA LEU A 83 3.06 4.28 -9.82
C LEU A 83 3.74 5.59 -10.22
N SER A 84 3.22 6.30 -11.22
CA SER A 84 3.77 7.58 -11.67
C SER A 84 3.89 8.60 -10.52
N HIS A 85 4.90 9.45 -10.59
CA HIS A 85 5.07 10.57 -9.66
C HIS A 85 3.97 11.65 -9.78
N ASN A 86 3.24 11.65 -10.88
CA ASN A 86 2.11 12.56 -11.11
C ASN A 86 0.81 11.94 -10.57
N GLU A 87 0.41 12.35 -9.37
CA GLU A 87 -0.78 11.81 -8.70
C GLU A 87 -2.10 12.17 -9.39
N ASP A 88 -2.15 13.32 -10.09
CA ASP A 88 -3.32 13.69 -10.88
C ASP A 88 -3.50 12.78 -12.09
N LEU A 89 -2.39 12.44 -12.75
CA LEU A 89 -2.38 11.46 -13.84
C LEU A 89 -2.79 10.07 -13.34
N ASN A 90 -2.22 9.63 -12.20
CA ASN A 90 -2.58 8.35 -11.60
C ASN A 90 -4.09 8.27 -11.33
N LEU A 91 -4.68 9.31 -10.73
CA LEU A 91 -6.11 9.34 -10.42
C LEU A 91 -6.97 9.34 -11.69
N LYS A 92 -6.59 10.14 -12.67
CA LYS A 92 -7.28 10.22 -13.97
C LYS A 92 -7.27 8.89 -14.70
N LEU A 93 -6.10 8.24 -14.83
CA LEU A 93 -5.98 6.92 -15.43
C LEU A 93 -6.76 5.85 -14.66
N ALA A 94 -6.71 5.91 -13.32
CA ALA A 94 -7.44 4.97 -12.48
C ALA A 94 -8.95 5.02 -12.73
N ARG A 95 -9.53 6.20 -12.88
CA ARG A 95 -10.95 6.38 -13.21
C ARG A 95 -11.31 5.75 -14.54
N ILE A 96 -10.50 5.99 -15.56
CA ILE A 96 -10.71 5.44 -16.90
C ILE A 96 -10.60 3.92 -16.88
N ILE A 97 -9.53 3.39 -16.29
CA ILE A 97 -9.30 1.94 -16.21
C ILE A 97 -10.37 1.23 -15.37
N LYS A 98 -10.85 1.88 -14.32
CA LYS A 98 -11.93 1.33 -13.49
C LYS A 98 -13.22 1.10 -14.28
N LYS A 99 -13.52 1.95 -15.24
CA LYS A 99 -14.69 1.80 -16.15
C LYS A 99 -14.59 0.55 -17.03
N SER A 100 -13.38 0.03 -17.29
CA SER A 100 -13.18 -1.21 -18.07
C SER A 100 -13.44 -2.48 -17.25
N GLY A 101 -13.84 -2.35 -15.98
CA GLY A 101 -14.20 -3.49 -15.14
C GLY A 101 -13.03 -4.17 -14.44
N VAL A 102 -11.82 -3.60 -14.46
CA VAL A 102 -10.68 -4.13 -13.70
C VAL A 102 -11.03 -4.25 -12.22
N PRO A 103 -10.87 -5.42 -11.59
CA PRO A 103 -11.31 -5.66 -10.22
C PRO A 103 -10.60 -4.77 -9.19
N ARG A 104 -9.30 -4.54 -9.38
CA ARG A 104 -8.48 -3.79 -8.43
C ARG A 104 -7.61 -2.77 -9.15
N VAL A 105 -7.82 -1.50 -8.82
CA VAL A 105 -6.97 -0.39 -9.26
C VAL A 105 -6.36 0.25 -8.03
N ILE A 106 -5.04 0.36 -8.04
CA ILE A 106 -4.24 0.88 -6.93
C ILE A 106 -3.38 2.01 -7.47
N ILE A 107 -3.39 3.16 -6.80
CA ILE A 107 -2.60 4.33 -7.20
C ILE A 107 -1.67 4.77 -6.09
N VAL A 108 -0.54 5.34 -6.50
CA VAL A 108 0.35 6.07 -5.59
C VAL A 108 -0.09 7.52 -5.54
N VAL A 109 -0.25 8.05 -4.31
CA VAL A 109 -0.58 9.46 -4.03
C VAL A 109 0.34 9.99 -2.93
N ARG A 110 0.41 11.31 -2.79
CA ARG A 110 1.14 12.00 -1.71
C ARG A 110 0.23 12.87 -0.87
N SER A 111 -0.88 13.29 -1.45
CA SER A 111 -1.88 14.15 -0.82
C SER A 111 -2.98 13.32 -0.15
N ASP A 112 -3.37 13.71 1.06
CA ASP A 112 -4.51 13.10 1.75
C ASP A 112 -5.82 13.38 1.03
N GLU A 113 -5.94 14.54 0.42
CA GLU A 113 -7.11 14.92 -0.35
C GLU A 113 -7.34 13.95 -1.52
N LYS A 114 -6.27 13.66 -2.29
CA LYS A 114 -6.31 12.70 -3.39
C LYS A 114 -6.59 11.28 -2.92
N SER A 115 -6.06 10.89 -1.75
CA SER A 115 -6.36 9.58 -1.16
C SER A 115 -7.86 9.46 -0.87
N VAL A 116 -8.44 10.44 -0.20
CA VAL A 116 -9.88 10.46 0.13
C VAL A 116 -10.75 10.51 -1.14
N GLU A 117 -10.33 11.27 -2.15
CA GLU A 117 -11.02 11.36 -3.44
C GLU A 117 -11.07 9.99 -4.14
N ALA A 118 -9.94 9.31 -4.26
CA ALA A 118 -9.81 7.98 -4.86
C ALA A 118 -10.62 6.90 -4.11
N GLU A 119 -10.56 6.91 -2.79
CA GLU A 119 -11.28 5.94 -1.95
C GLU A 119 -12.80 6.02 -2.10
N LYS A 120 -13.36 7.24 -2.29
CA LYS A 120 -14.80 7.42 -2.58
C LYS A 120 -15.24 6.71 -3.87
N GLU A 121 -14.31 6.52 -4.80
CA GLU A 121 -14.52 5.85 -6.08
C GLU A 121 -14.11 4.36 -6.04
N ASN A 122 -13.83 3.80 -4.86
CA ASN A 122 -13.30 2.44 -4.65
C ASN A 122 -11.97 2.18 -5.40
N ILE A 123 -11.12 3.20 -5.50
CA ILE A 123 -9.73 3.11 -5.97
C ILE A 123 -8.86 3.00 -4.71
N GLN A 124 -8.01 1.98 -4.65
CA GLN A 124 -7.10 1.80 -3.52
C GLN A 124 -5.92 2.76 -3.63
N THR A 125 -5.42 3.27 -2.50
CA THR A 125 -4.32 4.22 -2.49
C THR A 125 -3.13 3.74 -1.67
N ILE A 126 -1.93 4.09 -2.14
CA ILE A 126 -0.67 4.03 -1.37
C ILE A 126 -0.23 5.47 -1.16
N ASN A 127 -0.47 6.01 0.05
CA ASN A 127 -0.05 7.37 0.37
C ASN A 127 1.43 7.38 0.80
N LEU A 128 2.31 7.86 -0.09
CA LEU A 128 3.75 7.90 0.15
C LEU A 128 4.13 8.80 1.32
N SER A 129 3.44 9.92 1.51
CA SER A 129 3.71 10.82 2.63
C SER A 129 3.51 10.11 3.97
N HIS A 130 2.43 9.34 4.11
CA HIS A 130 2.19 8.53 5.30
C HIS A 130 3.24 7.43 5.48
N CYS A 131 3.65 6.75 4.40
CA CYS A 131 4.70 5.74 4.47
C CYS A 131 6.03 6.33 4.94
N VAL A 132 6.43 7.49 4.40
CA VAL A 132 7.66 8.19 4.77
C VAL A 132 7.59 8.71 6.20
N LEU A 133 6.51 9.40 6.58
CA LEU A 133 6.32 9.92 7.93
C LEU A 133 6.35 8.80 8.97
N GLY A 134 5.65 7.69 8.73
CA GLY A 134 5.68 6.54 9.64
C GLY A 134 7.10 5.95 9.78
N ARG A 135 7.91 5.96 8.71
CA ARG A 135 9.31 5.53 8.80
C ARG A 135 10.17 6.49 9.60
N ILE A 136 9.99 7.81 9.37
CA ILE A 136 10.70 8.86 10.13
C ILE A 136 10.35 8.78 11.62
N GLN A 137 9.07 8.69 11.95
CA GLN A 137 8.60 8.57 13.34
C GLN A 137 9.25 7.39 14.05
N ARG A 138 9.33 6.21 13.38
CA ARG A 138 10.01 5.02 13.93
C ARG A 138 11.51 5.27 14.16
N ILE A 139 12.21 5.84 13.18
CA ILE A 139 13.67 6.10 13.28
C ILE A 139 13.98 7.08 14.42
N LEU A 140 13.12 8.09 14.59
CA LEU A 140 13.30 9.13 15.62
C LEU A 140 12.69 8.74 16.98
N SER A 141 12.12 7.55 17.10
CA SER A 141 11.40 7.09 18.30
C SER A 141 10.35 8.11 18.78
N LEU A 142 9.68 8.77 17.83
CA LEU A 142 8.60 9.71 18.15
C LEU A 142 7.32 8.95 18.45
N LYS A 143 6.49 9.54 19.32
CA LYS A 143 5.13 9.03 19.56
C LYS A 143 4.38 8.94 18.22
N PHE A 144 3.92 7.75 17.90
CA PHE A 144 3.09 7.52 16.73
C PHE A 144 2.09 6.41 17.01
N VAL A 145 0.99 6.46 16.30
CA VAL A 145 0.01 5.40 16.24
C VAL A 145 -0.33 5.18 14.79
N ARG A 146 -0.13 3.98 14.32
CA ARG A 146 -0.48 3.58 12.97
C ARG A 146 -1.51 2.47 13.01
N LEU A 147 -2.62 2.66 12.31
CA LEU A 147 -3.65 1.65 12.17
C LEU A 147 -3.74 1.22 10.69
N THR A 148 -3.41 -0.03 10.42
CA THR A 148 -3.38 -0.57 9.06
C THR A 148 -4.48 -1.63 8.92
N PRO A 149 -5.40 -1.53 7.94
CA PRO A 149 -6.36 -2.59 7.67
C PRO A 149 -5.64 -3.82 7.13
N ILE A 150 -6.00 -5.01 7.65
CA ILE A 150 -5.48 -6.30 7.16
C ILE A 150 -6.53 -6.97 6.28
N ARG A 151 -7.72 -7.24 6.86
CA ARG A 151 -8.82 -7.89 6.14
C ARG A 151 -10.15 -7.69 6.89
N GLY A 152 -11.17 -7.21 6.19
CA GLY A 152 -12.50 -6.95 6.79
C GLY A 152 -12.39 -5.98 7.96
N GLU A 153 -12.84 -6.39 9.15
CA GLU A 153 -12.80 -5.59 10.38
C GLU A 153 -11.49 -5.76 11.17
N ILE A 154 -10.53 -6.52 10.66
CA ILE A 154 -9.26 -6.79 11.33
C ILE A 154 -8.21 -5.76 10.89
N PHE A 155 -7.60 -5.13 11.87
CA PHE A 155 -6.55 -4.11 11.74
C PHE A 155 -5.29 -4.53 12.50
N MET A 156 -4.19 -3.96 12.08
CA MET A 156 -2.92 -3.98 12.81
C MET A 156 -2.68 -2.56 13.35
N LEU A 157 -2.43 -2.47 14.64
CA LEU A 157 -1.97 -1.27 15.33
C LEU A 157 -0.46 -1.37 15.53
N GLU A 158 0.24 -0.33 15.18
CA GLU A 158 1.65 -0.14 15.50
C GLU A 158 1.80 1.13 16.33
N SER A 159 2.50 1.06 17.46
CA SER A 159 2.75 2.21 18.33
C SER A 159 4.06 2.06 19.10
N LEU A 160 4.72 3.17 19.36
CA LEU A 160 5.76 3.22 20.40
C LEU A 160 5.05 3.42 21.75
N VAL A 161 5.40 2.60 22.74
CA VAL A 161 4.90 2.74 24.11
C VAL A 161 5.59 3.94 24.77
N THR A 162 4.82 4.96 25.09
CA THR A 162 5.30 6.20 25.71
C THR A 162 4.79 6.30 27.15
N GLY A 163 5.50 7.01 28.01
CA GLY A 163 5.27 7.08 29.46
C GLY A 163 3.88 7.53 29.91
N ASP A 164 3.08 8.10 28.99
CA ASP A 164 1.69 8.51 29.21
C ASP A 164 0.65 7.43 28.88
N MET A 165 1.07 6.27 28.36
CA MET A 165 0.15 5.17 28.04
C MET A 165 -0.21 4.36 29.29
N LYS A 166 -1.50 4.07 29.45
CA LYS A 166 -2.02 3.32 30.61
C LYS A 166 -1.65 1.84 30.62
N ILE A 167 -1.18 1.33 29.50
CA ILE A 167 -0.79 -0.08 29.35
C ILE A 167 0.57 -0.43 29.94
N ILE A 168 1.34 0.59 30.35
CA ILE A 168 2.66 0.35 30.98
C ILE A 168 2.47 -0.37 32.31
N GLY A 169 3.22 -1.45 32.49
CA GLY A 169 3.15 -2.30 33.68
C GLY A 169 2.10 -3.41 33.61
N GLU A 170 1.24 -3.40 32.59
CA GLU A 170 0.27 -4.47 32.36
C GLU A 170 0.93 -5.66 31.67
N LYS A 171 0.41 -6.85 31.88
CA LYS A 171 0.82 -8.07 31.17
C LYS A 171 0.17 -8.15 29.80
N ILE A 172 0.89 -8.70 28.82
CA ILE A 172 0.36 -8.97 27.48
C ILE A 172 -0.93 -9.78 27.55
N GLY A 173 -0.92 -10.93 28.26
CA GLY A 173 -2.07 -11.81 28.34
C GLY A 173 -3.32 -11.15 28.92
N ASP A 174 -3.17 -10.33 29.96
CA ASP A 174 -4.30 -9.61 30.56
C ASP A 174 -4.95 -8.63 29.57
N LEU A 175 -4.14 -7.98 28.72
CA LEU A 175 -4.64 -7.07 27.69
C LEU A 175 -5.22 -7.81 26.48
N GLU A 176 -4.62 -8.93 26.07
CA GLU A 176 -5.13 -9.78 25.00
C GLU A 176 -6.53 -10.30 25.34
N ASP A 177 -6.71 -10.81 26.55
CA ASP A 177 -8.01 -11.30 27.04
C ASP A 177 -9.03 -10.16 27.17
N LYS A 178 -8.63 -9.03 27.75
CA LYS A 178 -9.51 -7.89 27.99
C LYS A 178 -10.06 -7.28 26.71
N TYR A 179 -9.22 -7.15 25.68
CA TYR A 179 -9.56 -6.47 24.42
C TYR A 179 -9.85 -7.43 23.27
N ASN A 180 -9.63 -8.72 23.44
CA ASN A 180 -9.73 -9.75 22.40
C ASN A 180 -8.89 -9.39 21.18
N ILE A 181 -7.59 -9.21 21.40
CA ILE A 181 -6.57 -8.82 20.42
C ILE A 181 -5.34 -9.71 20.60
N GLY A 182 -4.47 -9.77 19.59
CA GLY A 182 -3.13 -10.36 19.73
C GLY A 182 -2.09 -9.25 19.89
N ILE A 183 -1.13 -9.42 20.80
CA ILE A 183 -0.06 -8.43 21.09
C ILE A 183 1.31 -9.03 20.89
N THR A 184 2.20 -8.29 20.26
CA THR A 184 3.64 -8.57 20.18
C THR A 184 4.40 -7.29 20.48
N LEU A 185 5.46 -7.38 21.28
CA LEU A 185 6.35 -6.27 21.56
C LEU A 185 7.71 -6.51 20.91
N LEU A 186 8.32 -5.43 20.42
CA LEU A 186 9.74 -5.42 20.07
C LEU A 186 10.46 -4.54 21.09
N ARG A 187 11.41 -5.12 21.81
CA ARG A 187 12.23 -4.42 22.82
C ARG A 187 13.66 -4.34 22.34
N GLY A 188 14.22 -3.14 22.29
CA GLY A 188 15.55 -2.93 21.72
C GLY A 188 15.58 -3.12 20.20
N VAL A 189 16.69 -3.68 19.67
CA VAL A 189 16.89 -3.74 18.21
C VAL A 189 16.19 -4.95 17.59
N ASP A 190 16.17 -6.11 18.27
CA ASP A 190 15.70 -7.36 17.66
C ASP A 190 14.98 -8.32 18.63
N GLU A 191 14.60 -7.87 19.82
CA GLU A 191 14.04 -8.77 20.82
C GLU A 191 12.51 -8.80 20.74
N ILE A 192 11.96 -9.93 20.25
CA ILE A 192 10.51 -10.14 20.18
C ILE A 192 10.02 -10.67 21.52
N ARG A 193 9.02 -10.01 22.07
CA ARG A 193 8.33 -10.36 23.32
C ARG A 193 6.84 -10.60 23.04
N ASN A 194 6.40 -11.83 23.18
CA ASN A 194 5.02 -12.25 22.94
C ASN A 194 4.50 -13.26 23.99
N SER A 195 5.16 -13.35 25.14
CA SER A 195 4.71 -14.19 26.22
C SER A 195 3.56 -13.52 26.97
N GLU A 196 2.53 -14.28 27.35
CA GLU A 196 1.39 -13.78 28.13
C GLU A 196 1.82 -13.12 29.46
N ASP A 197 2.92 -13.57 30.07
CA ASP A 197 3.48 -13.02 31.30
C ASP A 197 4.39 -11.80 31.08
N GLU A 198 4.69 -11.44 29.83
CA GLU A 198 5.54 -10.30 29.54
C GLU A 198 4.87 -8.98 29.93
N ILE A 199 5.63 -8.12 30.60
CA ILE A 199 5.15 -6.82 31.07
C ILE A 199 5.56 -5.71 30.07
N ILE A 200 4.58 -4.91 29.67
CA ILE A 200 4.81 -3.79 28.76
C ILE A 200 5.60 -2.67 29.44
N GLN A 201 6.63 -2.18 28.79
CA GLN A 201 7.53 -1.13 29.28
C GLN A 201 7.53 0.07 28.35
N GLU A 202 7.89 1.22 28.90
CA GLU A 202 8.19 2.40 28.10
C GLU A 202 9.34 2.13 27.13
N GLY A 203 9.18 2.55 25.87
CA GLY A 203 10.15 2.32 24.81
C GLY A 203 9.93 1.02 24.04
N ASP A 204 8.99 0.17 24.43
CA ASP A 204 8.59 -0.98 23.62
C ASP A 204 7.91 -0.53 22.34
N TYR A 205 8.17 -1.23 21.24
CA TYR A 205 7.41 -1.09 20.03
C TYR A 205 6.27 -2.11 20.05
N LEU A 206 5.04 -1.61 20.15
CA LEU A 206 3.82 -2.39 20.25
C LEU A 206 3.27 -2.70 18.87
N ILE A 207 3.01 -3.96 18.60
CA ILE A 207 2.22 -4.44 17.46
C ILE A 207 1.02 -5.18 18.04
N ALA A 208 -0.18 -4.70 17.71
CA ALA A 208 -1.41 -5.37 18.13
C ALA A 208 -2.32 -5.65 16.95
N ILE A 209 -3.01 -6.79 16.94
CA ILE A 209 -3.91 -7.21 15.87
C ILE A 209 -5.28 -7.49 16.47
N GLY A 210 -6.33 -6.88 15.89
CA GLY A 210 -7.70 -7.08 16.34
C GLY A 210 -8.70 -6.16 15.63
N ARG A 211 -9.88 -6.00 16.22
CA ARG A 211 -10.88 -5.07 15.72
C ARG A 211 -10.46 -3.62 16.02
N ARG A 212 -10.81 -2.71 15.11
CA ARG A 212 -10.45 -1.29 15.22
C ARG A 212 -10.79 -0.69 16.58
N GLU A 213 -11.98 -0.96 17.09
CA GLU A 213 -12.49 -0.40 18.36
C GLU A 213 -11.61 -0.85 19.55
N SER A 214 -11.34 -2.16 19.64
CA SER A 214 -10.47 -2.74 20.68
C SER A 214 -9.06 -2.15 20.64
N LEU A 215 -8.49 -2.02 19.45
CA LEU A 215 -7.16 -1.46 19.27
C LEU A 215 -7.10 0.02 19.67
N MET A 216 -8.15 0.80 19.37
CA MET A 216 -8.21 2.21 19.74
C MET A 216 -8.42 2.40 21.25
N GLU A 217 -9.03 1.44 21.94
CA GLU A 217 -9.15 1.48 23.42
C GLU A 217 -7.84 1.13 24.12
N LEU A 218 -7.03 0.26 23.52
CA LEU A 218 -5.73 -0.14 24.05
C LEU A 218 -4.76 1.06 24.25
N ILE A 219 -4.86 2.07 23.39
CA ILE A 219 -3.92 3.20 23.37
C ILE A 219 -4.47 4.50 23.99
N LYS A 220 -5.66 4.46 24.57
CA LYS A 220 -6.23 5.59 25.35
C LYS A 220 -5.70 5.58 26.78
#